data_5b57c9e99c2aa67667f09948ec07881e
#
_entry.id   5b57c9e99c2aa67667f09948ec07881e
#
_cell.length_a   1.000
_cell.length_b   1.000
_cell.length_c   1.000
_cell.angle_alpha   90.00
_cell.angle_beta   90.00
_cell.angle_gamma   90.00
#
_symmetry.space_group_name_H-M   'P 1'
#
loop_
_entity.id
_entity.type
_entity.pdbx_description
1 polymer ?
#
loop_
_entity_poly.entity_id
_entity_poly.type
_entity_poly.pdbx_seq_one_letter_code
_entity_poly.pdbx_strand_id
1 'polypeptide(L)'
;MAKCEFKSLPDAKLQRQRNTSFSFSYDEINISETLSNYAKGKTYYIHTYGCQANYRDEEIISGILAKAGFLKASDENADIIILNTCAVRENAEDKVFGKIGELKAIKAKNKNAIIAICGCMVQQIHIINKILDIYKHVDLIFGTHNITDLPKLLDEIILKRNKIVDVKSQPSLIEENLPSTRLSSFKAFVNISYGCDKFCTYCIVPYTRGKERSRKMEDILNECRELKEAGYQEVTLLGQNVNAYGKDFKDGTTFAKLLEEVAKLNIPRIRFLTSHPWDFKEEMIDVIAKYDNIMKYIHLPVQSGSSEILKLMGRRYTSDQYKQLVTLIRSKIKDVYLSTDIIVGFPNETEEQFQETLEMVKFAQYDSAFTFIYSPRNNTPAAKMTDNVTREEKSSRFKRLVAELEKSVSASSMAMVGKTFKVLVEGASEKDNSMLSGYTEGNKLVHFKGDLSLVGKIVDVKIIASHTYSLIGELING
;
A
#
# COMPACT_ATOMS: atom_id res chain seq x y z
N MET A 1 4.02 -37.42 8.86
CA MET A 1 3.67 -36.06 8.37
C MET A 1 3.56 -35.14 9.59
N ALA A 2 4.15 -33.96 9.53
CA ALA A 2 3.99 -32.98 10.62
C ALA A 2 2.50 -32.65 10.80
N LYS A 3 2.03 -32.65 12.04
CA LYS A 3 0.62 -32.32 12.38
C LYS A 3 0.41 -30.83 12.09
N CYS A 4 -0.73 -30.47 11.51
CA CYS A 4 -1.12 -29.07 11.31
C CYS A 4 -1.98 -28.66 12.51
N GLU A 5 -1.58 -27.57 13.18
CA GLU A 5 -2.29 -27.00 14.31
C GLU A 5 -3.03 -25.74 13.83
N PHE A 6 -4.34 -25.73 13.98
CA PHE A 6 -5.19 -24.58 13.65
C PHE A 6 -5.51 -23.83 14.95
N LYS A 7 -4.99 -22.59 15.08
CA LYS A 7 -5.28 -21.72 16.22
C LYS A 7 -6.48 -20.83 15.96
N SER A 8 -6.46 -20.14 14.81
CA SER A 8 -7.59 -19.37 14.33
C SER A 8 -7.68 -19.43 12.81
N LEU A 9 -8.90 -19.27 12.29
CA LEU A 9 -9.19 -19.20 10.86
C LEU A 9 -10.07 -17.97 10.59
N PRO A 10 -9.89 -17.30 9.44
CA PRO A 10 -10.66 -16.12 9.11
C PRO A 10 -12.12 -16.47 8.86
N ASP A 11 -13.03 -15.73 9.52
CA ASP A 11 -14.48 -15.82 9.36
C ASP A 11 -15.01 -14.53 8.73
N ALA A 12 -15.63 -14.63 7.56
CA ALA A 12 -16.13 -13.48 6.80
C ALA A 12 -17.24 -12.69 7.54
N LYS A 13 -18.01 -13.32 8.45
CA LYS A 13 -19.01 -12.63 9.26
C LYS A 13 -18.32 -11.79 10.34
N LEU A 14 -17.33 -12.37 11.02
CA LEU A 14 -16.56 -11.66 12.04
C LEU A 14 -15.75 -10.50 11.40
N GLN A 15 -15.13 -10.72 10.24
CA GLN A 15 -14.38 -9.69 9.52
C GLN A 15 -15.24 -8.46 9.18
N ARG A 16 -16.55 -8.63 9.01
CA ARG A 16 -17.50 -7.54 8.72
C ARG A 16 -18.06 -6.84 9.97
N GLN A 17 -17.83 -7.34 11.15
CA GLN A 17 -18.33 -6.70 12.38
C GLN A 17 -17.68 -5.34 12.58
N ARG A 18 -18.47 -4.34 13.00
CA ARG A 18 -18.04 -2.94 13.20
C ARG A 18 -18.31 -2.43 14.62
N ASN A 19 -18.96 -3.23 15.46
CA ASN A 19 -19.29 -2.84 16.85
C ASN A 19 -18.16 -3.16 17.84
N THR A 20 -16.92 -3.20 17.37
CA THR A 20 -15.74 -3.45 18.21
C THR A 20 -15.10 -2.13 18.61
N SER A 21 -14.81 -1.96 19.89
CA SER A 21 -13.90 -0.94 20.40
C SER A 21 -12.48 -1.50 20.36
N PHE A 22 -11.50 -0.63 20.15
CA PHE A 22 -10.09 -0.97 20.20
C PHE A 22 -9.44 -0.28 21.39
N SER A 23 -8.57 -0.97 22.09
CA SER A 23 -7.64 -0.39 23.05
C SER A 23 -6.26 -0.23 22.43
N PHE A 24 -5.48 0.69 22.98
CA PHE A 24 -4.08 0.88 22.61
C PHE A 24 -3.20 0.03 23.51
N SER A 25 -2.20 -0.61 22.93
CA SER A 25 -1.14 -1.28 23.66
C SER A 25 0.21 -0.64 23.32
N TYR A 26 0.98 -0.39 24.34
CA TYR A 26 2.37 0.11 24.28
C TYR A 26 3.35 -0.94 24.76
N ASP A 27 2.88 -2.19 24.90
CA ASP A 27 3.67 -3.30 25.39
C ASP A 27 4.80 -3.61 24.40
N GLU A 28 5.98 -3.83 24.91
CA GLU A 28 7.09 -4.30 24.09
C GLU A 28 6.85 -5.74 23.63
N ILE A 29 7.24 -6.00 22.36
CA ILE A 29 7.24 -7.37 21.85
C ILE A 29 8.26 -8.19 22.63
N ASN A 30 7.76 -9.20 23.32
CA ASN A 30 8.57 -10.13 24.08
C ASN A 30 9.19 -11.17 23.14
N ILE A 31 10.52 -11.32 23.23
CA ILE A 31 11.30 -12.35 22.53
C ILE A 31 11.73 -13.37 23.58
N SER A 32 11.36 -14.62 23.39
CA SER A 32 11.74 -15.71 24.29
C SER A 32 13.23 -16.01 24.20
N GLU A 33 13.79 -16.58 25.25
CA GLU A 33 15.16 -17.10 25.24
C GLU A 33 15.33 -18.21 24.19
N THR A 34 14.31 -19.04 23.99
CA THR A 34 14.30 -20.10 22.98
C THR A 34 14.50 -19.50 21.58
N LEU A 35 13.72 -18.49 21.22
CA LEU A 35 13.81 -17.85 19.93
C LEU A 35 15.15 -17.13 19.74
N SER A 36 15.61 -16.39 20.76
CA SER A 36 16.89 -15.69 20.74
C SER A 36 18.07 -16.65 20.56
N ASN A 37 18.04 -17.81 21.25
CA ASN A 37 19.08 -18.83 21.09
C ASN A 37 19.02 -19.49 19.71
N TYR A 38 17.83 -19.74 19.18
CA TYR A 38 17.66 -20.29 17.84
C TYR A 38 18.13 -19.32 16.76
N ALA A 39 17.92 -18.01 16.94
CA ALA A 39 18.27 -16.97 15.97
C ALA A 39 19.78 -16.77 15.76
N LYS A 40 20.62 -17.19 16.71
CA LYS A 40 22.08 -16.99 16.64
C LYS A 40 22.66 -17.58 15.35
N GLY A 41 23.26 -16.73 14.51
CA GLY A 41 23.88 -17.10 13.25
C GLY A 41 22.89 -17.49 12.14
N LYS A 42 21.59 -17.29 12.34
CA LYS A 42 20.53 -17.61 11.37
C LYS A 42 20.04 -16.38 10.67
N THR A 43 19.48 -16.62 9.47
CA THR A 43 19.06 -15.58 8.55
C THR A 43 17.55 -15.63 8.27
N TYR A 44 16.99 -14.48 7.90
CA TYR A 44 15.64 -14.38 7.37
C TYR A 44 15.61 -13.64 6.03
N TYR A 45 14.65 -14.00 5.20
CA TYR A 45 14.33 -13.33 3.96
C TYR A 45 12.84 -13.06 3.87
N ILE A 46 12.45 -11.84 3.48
CA ILE A 46 11.05 -11.47 3.26
C ILE A 46 10.89 -11.02 1.83
N HIS A 47 9.89 -11.56 1.15
CA HIS A 47 9.46 -11.08 -0.16
C HIS A 47 8.04 -10.55 -0.06
N THR A 48 7.88 -9.25 -0.32
CA THR A 48 6.58 -8.57 -0.23
C THR A 48 5.96 -8.36 -1.59
N TYR A 49 4.77 -8.89 -1.76
CA TYR A 49 3.89 -8.64 -2.90
C TYR A 49 2.76 -7.71 -2.43
N GLY A 50 2.65 -6.51 -2.98
CA GLY A 50 1.49 -5.71 -2.64
C GLY A 50 1.65 -4.21 -2.65
N CYS A 51 0.88 -3.56 -1.78
CA CYS A 51 0.84 -2.11 -1.63
C CYS A 51 1.77 -1.63 -0.50
N GLN A 52 1.85 -0.32 -0.31
CA GLN A 52 2.68 0.31 0.72
C GLN A 52 2.36 -0.19 2.14
N ALA A 53 1.10 -0.55 2.41
CA ALA A 53 0.75 -1.13 3.71
C ALA A 53 1.44 -2.50 3.93
N ASN A 54 1.63 -3.31 2.88
CA ASN A 54 2.39 -4.56 3.00
C ASN A 54 3.89 -4.27 3.22
N TYR A 55 4.45 -3.26 2.58
CA TYR A 55 5.85 -2.87 2.86
C TYR A 55 6.02 -2.37 4.29
N ARG A 56 5.05 -1.64 4.85
CA ARG A 56 5.09 -1.27 6.27
C ARG A 56 4.96 -2.50 7.19
N ASP A 57 4.14 -3.48 6.82
CA ASP A 57 4.07 -4.76 7.54
C ASP A 57 5.44 -5.49 7.49
N GLU A 58 6.14 -5.48 6.33
CA GLU A 58 7.50 -6.04 6.19
C GLU A 58 8.50 -5.35 7.14
N GLU A 59 8.46 -4.01 7.24
CA GLU A 59 9.33 -3.28 8.16
C GLU A 59 9.13 -3.74 9.62
N ILE A 60 7.88 -3.96 10.03
CA ILE A 60 7.56 -4.46 11.39
C ILE A 60 8.03 -5.89 11.56
N ILE A 61 7.72 -6.78 10.62
CA ILE A 61 8.16 -8.18 10.65
C ILE A 61 9.69 -8.26 10.71
N SER A 62 10.38 -7.47 9.89
CA SER A 62 11.84 -7.36 9.89
C SER A 62 12.39 -6.88 11.24
N GLY A 63 11.74 -5.88 11.84
CA GLY A 63 12.12 -5.36 13.16
C GLY A 63 11.96 -6.42 14.26
N ILE A 64 10.87 -7.19 14.23
CA ILE A 64 10.63 -8.30 15.16
C ILE A 64 11.74 -9.36 15.04
N LEU A 65 12.06 -9.78 13.81
CA LEU A 65 13.08 -10.78 13.55
C LEU A 65 14.50 -10.29 13.93
N ALA A 66 14.81 -9.03 13.63
CA ALA A 66 16.07 -8.40 14.04
C ALA A 66 16.18 -8.29 15.58
N LYS A 67 15.09 -7.92 16.28
CA LYS A 67 15.02 -7.90 17.77
C LYS A 67 15.26 -9.31 18.35
N ALA A 68 14.82 -10.36 17.65
CA ALA A 68 15.08 -11.75 18.04
C ALA A 68 16.53 -12.20 17.79
N GLY A 69 17.30 -11.47 16.98
CA GLY A 69 18.70 -11.75 16.67
C GLY A 69 18.97 -12.39 15.31
N PHE A 70 17.95 -12.51 14.43
CA PHE A 70 18.15 -12.97 13.05
C PHE A 70 18.81 -11.90 12.19
N LEU A 71 19.63 -12.33 11.22
CA LEU A 71 20.25 -11.46 10.24
C LEU A 71 19.44 -11.45 8.93
N LYS A 72 19.31 -10.30 8.27
CA LYS A 72 18.60 -10.22 6.98
C LYS A 72 19.47 -10.83 5.87
N ALA A 73 18.93 -11.80 5.15
CA ALA A 73 19.56 -12.39 3.95
C ALA A 73 19.27 -11.53 2.71
N SER A 74 20.15 -11.63 1.71
CA SER A 74 19.99 -10.99 0.40
C SER A 74 19.07 -11.78 -0.55
N ASP A 75 18.88 -13.06 -0.29
CA ASP A 75 18.09 -13.97 -1.12
C ASP A 75 17.33 -15.01 -0.28
N GLU A 76 16.63 -15.90 -0.96
CA GLU A 76 15.77 -16.94 -0.36
C GLU A 76 16.53 -18.12 0.28
N ASN A 77 17.87 -18.17 0.20
CA ASN A 77 18.64 -19.19 0.90
C ASN A 77 18.81 -18.83 2.38
N ALA A 78 17.68 -18.68 3.06
CA ALA A 78 17.59 -18.24 4.46
C ALA A 78 16.97 -19.34 5.35
N ASP A 79 17.15 -19.20 6.66
CA ASP A 79 16.55 -20.12 7.66
C ASP A 79 15.06 -19.85 7.86
N ILE A 80 14.62 -18.59 7.70
CA ILE A 80 13.20 -18.19 7.71
C ILE A 80 12.91 -17.45 6.40
N ILE A 81 11.90 -17.90 5.68
CA ILE A 81 11.45 -17.30 4.43
C ILE A 81 9.98 -16.90 4.60
N ILE A 82 9.69 -15.60 4.47
CA ILE A 82 8.33 -15.07 4.64
C ILE A 82 7.86 -14.46 3.32
N LEU A 83 6.73 -14.92 2.81
CA LEU A 83 6.03 -14.28 1.71
C LEU A 83 4.89 -13.42 2.29
N ASN A 84 5.03 -12.11 2.22
CA ASN A 84 4.01 -11.16 2.63
C ASN A 84 3.15 -10.77 1.42
N THR A 85 1.86 -11.05 1.48
CA THR A 85 1.01 -11.20 0.31
C THR A 85 -0.17 -10.23 0.28
N CYS A 86 -0.63 -9.86 -0.92
CA CYS A 86 -1.72 -8.92 -1.16
C CYS A 86 -2.95 -9.63 -1.75
N ALA A 87 -4.15 -9.19 -1.37
CA ALA A 87 -5.43 -9.68 -1.88
C ALA A 87 -6.08 -8.76 -2.93
N VAL A 88 -5.46 -7.61 -3.22
CA VAL A 88 -6.09 -6.58 -4.08
C VAL A 88 -5.89 -6.85 -5.57
N ARG A 89 -4.77 -7.46 -5.96
CA ARG A 89 -4.39 -7.68 -7.37
C ARG A 89 -4.36 -9.17 -7.68
N GLU A 90 -5.15 -9.60 -8.68
CA GLU A 90 -5.22 -11.01 -9.11
C GLU A 90 -3.85 -11.53 -9.59
N ASN A 91 -3.17 -10.78 -10.45
CA ASN A 91 -1.83 -11.14 -10.93
C ASN A 91 -0.78 -11.31 -9.79
N ALA A 92 -1.05 -10.75 -8.60
CA ALA A 92 -0.20 -10.96 -7.44
C ALA A 92 -0.43 -12.35 -6.83
N GLU A 93 -1.66 -12.85 -6.83
CA GLU A 93 -1.96 -14.19 -6.30
C GLU A 93 -1.27 -15.29 -7.10
N ASP A 94 -1.33 -15.23 -8.44
CA ASP A 94 -0.66 -16.23 -9.30
C ASP A 94 0.86 -16.21 -9.13
N LYS A 95 1.46 -15.02 -9.06
CA LYS A 95 2.90 -14.88 -8.78
C LYS A 95 3.28 -15.46 -7.42
N VAL A 96 2.45 -15.24 -6.40
CA VAL A 96 2.67 -15.81 -5.06
C VAL A 96 2.59 -17.33 -5.09
N PHE A 97 1.58 -17.91 -5.74
CA PHE A 97 1.47 -19.38 -5.84
C PHE A 97 2.65 -20.00 -6.61
N GLY A 98 3.07 -19.37 -7.70
CA GLY A 98 4.30 -19.76 -8.41
C GLY A 98 5.51 -19.76 -7.47
N LYS A 99 5.69 -18.65 -6.71
CA LYS A 99 6.80 -18.51 -5.78
C LYS A 99 6.75 -19.55 -4.64
N ILE A 100 5.58 -19.79 -4.06
CA ILE A 100 5.43 -20.85 -3.05
C ILE A 100 5.89 -22.19 -3.63
N GLY A 101 5.55 -22.49 -4.89
CA GLY A 101 5.99 -23.70 -5.58
C GLY A 101 7.52 -23.82 -5.68
N GLU A 102 8.20 -22.73 -6.04
CA GLU A 102 9.67 -22.67 -6.14
C GLU A 102 10.36 -22.93 -4.79
N LEU A 103 9.81 -22.44 -3.68
CA LEU A 103 10.36 -22.64 -2.34
C LEU A 103 10.41 -24.11 -1.91
N LYS A 104 9.69 -25.02 -2.60
CA LYS A 104 9.79 -26.45 -2.38
C LYS A 104 11.23 -26.97 -2.59
N ALA A 105 11.95 -26.43 -3.57
CA ALA A 105 13.34 -26.81 -3.83
C ALA A 105 14.28 -26.37 -2.69
N ILE A 106 14.04 -25.19 -2.12
CA ILE A 106 14.81 -24.68 -0.98
C ILE A 106 14.54 -25.55 0.26
N LYS A 107 13.27 -25.86 0.54
CA LYS A 107 12.89 -26.74 1.65
C LYS A 107 13.48 -28.16 1.52
N ALA A 108 13.65 -28.65 0.28
CA ALA A 108 14.29 -29.94 0.03
C ALA A 108 15.80 -29.92 0.37
N LYS A 109 16.49 -28.81 0.11
CA LYS A 109 17.91 -28.60 0.46
C LYS A 109 18.09 -28.33 1.95
N ASN A 110 17.28 -27.46 2.54
CA ASN A 110 17.29 -27.14 3.96
C ASN A 110 15.94 -27.52 4.61
N LYS A 111 15.86 -28.75 5.12
CA LYS A 111 14.65 -29.27 5.78
C LYS A 111 14.25 -28.46 7.03
N ASN A 112 15.20 -27.76 7.63
CA ASN A 112 14.96 -26.94 8.82
C ASN A 112 14.52 -25.51 8.50
N ALA A 113 14.60 -25.07 7.23
CA ALA A 113 14.09 -23.76 6.85
C ALA A 113 12.59 -23.65 7.18
N ILE A 114 12.16 -22.53 7.73
CA ILE A 114 10.76 -22.23 8.03
C ILE A 114 10.20 -21.39 6.89
N ILE A 115 9.16 -21.90 6.21
CA ILE A 115 8.47 -21.18 5.14
C ILE A 115 7.15 -20.68 5.69
N ALA A 116 6.98 -19.35 5.72
CA ALA A 116 5.82 -18.66 6.24
C ALA A 116 5.11 -17.83 5.16
N ILE A 117 3.79 -17.83 5.20
CA ILE A 117 2.94 -17.01 4.32
C ILE A 117 2.10 -16.08 5.19
N CYS A 118 2.11 -14.78 4.90
CA CYS A 118 1.32 -13.80 5.63
C CYS A 118 0.69 -12.74 4.73
N GLY A 119 0.05 -11.75 5.33
CA GLY A 119 -0.53 -10.60 4.65
C GLY A 119 -2.02 -10.75 4.31
N CYS A 120 -2.51 -9.89 3.42
CA CYS A 120 -3.95 -9.79 3.12
C CYS A 120 -4.52 -11.03 2.42
N MET A 121 -3.72 -11.74 1.62
CA MET A 121 -4.18 -12.88 0.83
C MET A 121 -4.66 -14.02 1.71
N VAL A 122 -3.95 -14.32 2.79
CA VAL A 122 -4.30 -15.42 3.73
C VAL A 122 -5.49 -15.07 4.66
N GLN A 123 -6.01 -13.86 4.62
CA GLN A 123 -7.28 -13.52 5.27
C GLN A 123 -8.51 -14.13 4.58
N GLN A 124 -8.31 -14.93 3.55
CA GLN A 124 -9.33 -15.63 2.78
C GLN A 124 -9.22 -17.14 3.00
N ILE A 125 -10.26 -17.76 3.57
CA ILE A 125 -10.22 -19.19 3.94
C ILE A 125 -9.93 -20.13 2.76
N HIS A 126 -10.44 -19.82 1.56
CA HIS A 126 -10.20 -20.65 0.38
C HIS A 126 -8.71 -20.63 -0.06
N ILE A 127 -8.00 -19.54 0.20
CA ILE A 127 -6.56 -19.44 -0.05
C ILE A 127 -5.79 -20.31 0.94
N ILE A 128 -6.13 -20.26 2.22
CA ILE A 128 -5.52 -21.11 3.24
C ILE A 128 -5.69 -22.58 2.85
N ASN A 129 -6.91 -22.99 2.50
CA ASN A 129 -7.19 -24.36 2.07
C ASN A 129 -6.34 -24.75 0.86
N LYS A 130 -6.27 -23.90 -0.17
CA LYS A 130 -5.43 -24.13 -1.36
C LYS A 130 -3.94 -24.30 -1.00
N ILE A 131 -3.42 -23.45 -0.08
CA ILE A 131 -2.03 -23.58 0.38
C ILE A 131 -1.82 -24.92 1.10
N LEU A 132 -2.70 -25.28 2.03
CA LEU A 132 -2.59 -26.50 2.81
C LEU A 132 -2.74 -27.76 1.95
N ASP A 133 -3.57 -27.73 0.91
CA ASP A 133 -3.80 -28.87 0.02
C ASP A 133 -2.65 -29.10 -0.94
N ILE A 134 -2.08 -28.05 -1.51
CA ILE A 134 -1.10 -28.15 -2.61
C ILE A 134 0.33 -28.01 -2.09
N TYR A 135 0.59 -27.08 -1.17
CA TYR A 135 1.94 -26.68 -0.78
C TYR A 135 2.34 -27.22 0.60
N LYS A 136 2.52 -28.53 0.68
CA LYS A 136 2.82 -29.24 1.94
C LYS A 136 4.13 -28.83 2.62
N HIS A 137 4.96 -28.02 2.00
CA HIS A 137 6.22 -27.51 2.54
C HIS A 137 6.10 -26.18 3.28
N VAL A 138 4.92 -25.55 3.27
CA VAL A 138 4.65 -24.36 4.08
C VAL A 138 4.49 -24.77 5.55
N ASP A 139 5.17 -24.06 6.47
CA ASP A 139 5.20 -24.36 7.89
C ASP A 139 4.29 -23.44 8.70
N LEU A 140 4.15 -22.16 8.28
CA LEU A 140 3.40 -21.13 9.00
C LEU A 140 2.49 -20.34 8.06
N ILE A 141 1.25 -20.13 8.48
CA ILE A 141 0.32 -19.19 7.86
C ILE A 141 -0.21 -18.28 8.97
N PHE A 142 0.02 -16.96 8.87
CA PHE A 142 -0.47 -15.98 9.84
C PHE A 142 -1.05 -14.73 9.17
N GLY A 143 -2.00 -14.07 9.84
CA GLY A 143 -2.78 -12.99 9.25
C GLY A 143 -2.16 -11.60 9.44
N THR A 144 -2.85 -10.58 8.89
CA THR A 144 -2.49 -9.17 9.06
C THR A 144 -2.78 -8.63 10.47
N HIS A 145 -3.59 -9.34 11.26
CA HIS A 145 -4.04 -8.92 12.58
C HIS A 145 -3.25 -9.54 13.74
N ASN A 146 -2.24 -10.33 13.43
CA ASN A 146 -1.42 -11.00 14.43
C ASN A 146 0.05 -11.10 14.04
N ILE A 147 0.56 -10.08 13.37
CA ILE A 147 1.99 -9.94 13.04
C ILE A 147 2.83 -9.95 14.34
N THR A 148 2.35 -9.34 15.39
CA THR A 148 3.00 -9.25 16.70
C THR A 148 3.05 -10.58 17.46
N ASP A 149 2.23 -11.56 17.08
CA ASP A 149 2.31 -12.92 17.59
C ASP A 149 3.45 -13.74 16.95
N LEU A 150 4.12 -13.23 15.90
CA LEU A 150 5.16 -13.96 15.16
C LEU A 150 6.24 -14.61 16.07
N PRO A 151 6.77 -13.96 17.12
CA PRO A 151 7.72 -14.62 18.01
C PRO A 151 7.18 -15.89 18.65
N LYS A 152 5.96 -15.85 19.17
CA LYS A 152 5.30 -17.01 19.79
C LYS A 152 5.03 -18.14 18.80
N LEU A 153 4.66 -17.78 17.56
CA LEU A 153 4.40 -18.76 16.49
C LEU A 153 5.70 -19.45 16.06
N LEU A 154 6.79 -18.70 15.98
CA LEU A 154 8.13 -19.26 15.69
C LEU A 154 8.61 -20.16 16.81
N ASP A 155 8.49 -19.77 18.09
CA ASP A 155 8.81 -20.62 19.23
C ASP A 155 8.13 -21.98 19.16
N GLU A 156 6.84 -21.98 18.86
CA GLU A 156 6.08 -23.21 18.78
C GLU A 156 6.51 -24.11 17.62
N ILE A 157 6.83 -23.53 16.47
CA ILE A 157 7.35 -24.29 15.31
C ILE A 157 8.71 -24.89 15.67
N ILE A 158 9.58 -24.12 16.31
CA ILE A 158 10.92 -24.57 16.71
C ILE A 158 10.84 -25.73 17.70
N LEU A 159 9.97 -25.62 18.70
CA LEU A 159 9.83 -26.60 19.78
C LEU A 159 9.08 -27.86 19.32
N LYS A 160 7.94 -27.70 18.62
CA LYS A 160 7.01 -28.80 18.32
C LYS A 160 7.19 -29.39 16.92
N ARG A 161 7.86 -28.69 16.00
CA ARG A 161 8.00 -29.06 14.57
C ARG A 161 6.66 -29.29 13.88
N ASN A 162 5.56 -28.71 14.38
CA ASN A 162 4.24 -28.73 13.79
C ASN A 162 4.09 -27.55 12.80
N LYS A 163 3.18 -27.74 11.83
CA LYS A 163 2.69 -26.63 11.02
C LYS A 163 1.66 -25.84 11.82
N ILE A 164 1.66 -24.51 11.64
CA ILE A 164 0.74 -23.63 12.35
C ILE A 164 -0.05 -22.79 11.35
N VAL A 165 -1.35 -22.70 11.57
CA VAL A 165 -2.24 -21.75 10.92
C VAL A 165 -2.89 -20.90 12.01
N ASP A 166 -2.56 -19.60 12.01
CA ASP A 166 -3.13 -18.64 12.95
C ASP A 166 -3.49 -17.35 12.21
N VAL A 167 -4.74 -17.25 11.76
CA VAL A 167 -5.24 -16.09 11.01
C VAL A 167 -6.46 -15.53 11.72
N LYS A 168 -6.23 -14.48 12.52
CA LYS A 168 -7.28 -13.80 13.28
C LYS A 168 -8.23 -13.04 12.33
N SER A 169 -9.54 -13.13 12.55
CA SER A 169 -10.56 -12.46 11.74
C SER A 169 -10.58 -10.94 11.95
N GLN A 170 -10.21 -10.50 13.14
CA GLN A 170 -10.21 -9.09 13.54
C GLN A 170 -9.01 -8.80 14.44
N PRO A 171 -8.47 -7.58 14.42
CA PRO A 171 -7.52 -7.13 15.43
C PRO A 171 -8.22 -6.96 16.78
N SER A 172 -7.48 -7.13 17.85
CA SER A 172 -7.95 -6.85 19.23
C SER A 172 -7.46 -5.51 19.74
N LEU A 173 -6.29 -5.06 19.25
CA LEU A 173 -5.57 -3.90 19.74
C LEU A 173 -5.08 -3.02 18.60
N ILE A 174 -4.73 -1.79 18.92
CA ILE A 174 -3.82 -0.95 18.14
C ILE A 174 -2.50 -0.95 18.90
N GLU A 175 -1.49 -1.56 18.30
CA GLU A 175 -0.18 -1.74 18.92
C GLU A 175 0.75 -0.62 18.46
N GLU A 176 1.36 0.07 19.41
CA GLU A 176 2.31 1.15 19.20
C GLU A 176 3.73 0.69 19.56
N ASN A 177 4.73 1.51 19.28
CA ASN A 177 6.14 1.25 19.58
C ASN A 177 6.65 -0.08 19.01
N LEU A 178 6.09 -0.51 17.86
CA LEU A 178 6.50 -1.76 17.25
C LEU A 178 7.92 -1.65 16.69
N PRO A 179 8.79 -2.64 16.93
CA PRO A 179 10.11 -2.67 16.34
C PRO A 179 9.97 -2.65 14.81
N SER A 180 10.78 -1.87 14.14
CA SER A 180 10.75 -1.80 12.69
C SER A 180 12.14 -1.62 12.10
N THR A 181 12.44 -2.38 11.04
CA THR A 181 13.62 -2.17 10.21
C THR A 181 13.18 -1.50 8.92
N ARG A 182 13.52 -0.24 8.77
CA ARG A 182 13.10 0.55 7.61
C ARG A 182 13.71 0.04 6.31
N LEU A 183 12.93 0.04 5.24
CA LEU A 183 13.38 -0.39 3.91
C LEU A 183 14.23 0.64 3.20
N SER A 184 14.12 1.91 3.59
CA SER A 184 14.93 3.01 3.07
C SER A 184 15.47 3.84 4.21
N SER A 185 16.66 4.41 4.04
CA SER A 185 17.30 5.30 5.03
C SER A 185 16.89 6.77 4.90
N PHE A 186 16.09 7.12 3.90
CA PHE A 186 15.69 8.50 3.61
C PHE A 186 14.20 8.69 3.31
N LYS A 187 13.45 7.60 3.14
CA LYS A 187 11.97 7.60 2.99
C LYS A 187 11.36 6.66 4.02
N ALA A 188 10.25 7.04 4.62
CA ALA A 188 9.55 6.20 5.57
C ALA A 188 8.04 6.19 5.34
N PHE A 189 7.45 5.02 5.59
CA PHE A 189 6.01 4.86 5.67
C PHE A 189 5.57 4.98 7.13
N VAL A 190 4.55 5.80 7.39
CA VAL A 190 3.93 5.97 8.71
C VAL A 190 2.44 5.66 8.60
N ASN A 191 2.03 4.55 9.19
CA ASN A 191 0.60 4.24 9.28
C ASN A 191 -0.07 5.27 10.20
N ILE A 192 -1.17 5.88 9.74
CA ILE A 192 -2.00 6.77 10.56
C ILE A 192 -3.31 6.09 10.95
N SER A 193 -3.75 5.11 10.17
CA SER A 193 -4.93 4.31 10.42
C SER A 193 -4.83 2.94 9.76
N TYR A 194 -5.64 2.02 10.22
CA TYR A 194 -5.76 0.66 9.68
C TYR A 194 -7.21 0.37 9.33
N GLY A 195 -7.44 -0.54 8.36
CA GLY A 195 -8.77 -0.98 7.96
C GLY A 195 -9.57 0.09 7.22
N CYS A 196 -10.82 -0.24 6.85
CA CYS A 196 -11.68 0.67 6.10
C CYS A 196 -13.16 0.32 6.31
N ASP A 197 -13.98 1.34 6.60
CA ASP A 197 -15.44 1.20 6.80
C ASP A 197 -16.27 1.65 5.58
N LYS A 198 -15.63 1.80 4.40
CA LYS A 198 -16.33 2.27 3.20
C LYS A 198 -17.17 1.20 2.48
N PHE A 199 -16.89 -0.06 2.64
CA PHE A 199 -17.66 -1.15 2.02
C PHE A 199 -18.01 -0.95 0.53
N CYS A 200 -17.07 -0.41 -0.25
CA CYS A 200 -17.21 -0.43 -1.71
C CYS A 200 -17.48 -1.86 -2.16
N THR A 201 -18.47 -2.08 -3.03
CA THR A 201 -19.02 -3.41 -3.32
C THR A 201 -18.03 -4.40 -3.92
N TYR A 202 -16.96 -3.90 -4.54
CA TYR A 202 -15.87 -4.68 -5.15
C TYR A 202 -14.67 -4.91 -4.22
N CYS A 203 -14.61 -4.22 -3.07
CA CYS A 203 -13.38 -4.11 -2.30
C CYS A 203 -13.24 -5.20 -1.25
N ILE A 204 -12.09 -5.88 -1.25
CA ILE A 204 -11.76 -6.93 -0.28
C ILE A 204 -11.16 -6.36 1.03
N VAL A 205 -10.73 -5.10 1.05
CA VAL A 205 -10.01 -4.49 2.18
C VAL A 205 -10.76 -4.58 3.51
N PRO A 206 -12.10 -4.32 3.61
CA PRO A 206 -12.82 -4.47 4.87
C PRO A 206 -12.76 -5.88 5.47
N TYR A 207 -12.52 -6.89 4.64
CA TYR A 207 -12.41 -8.29 5.07
C TYR A 207 -10.97 -8.66 5.48
N THR A 208 -9.97 -8.01 4.86
CA THR A 208 -8.56 -8.38 5.05
C THR A 208 -7.80 -7.47 6.03
N ARG A 209 -8.24 -6.21 6.18
CA ARG A 209 -7.63 -5.22 7.09
C ARG A 209 -8.57 -4.81 8.23
N GLY A 210 -9.83 -5.30 8.20
CA GLY A 210 -10.81 -5.12 9.25
C GLY A 210 -11.41 -3.72 9.33
N LYS A 211 -11.98 -3.40 10.49
CA LYS A 211 -12.60 -2.12 10.83
C LYS A 211 -11.58 -0.99 10.79
N GLU A 212 -12.05 0.19 10.32
CA GLU A 212 -11.28 1.43 10.38
C GLU A 212 -10.95 1.79 11.83
N ARG A 213 -9.68 2.05 12.11
CA ARG A 213 -9.16 2.43 13.42
C ARG A 213 -7.95 3.33 13.26
N SER A 214 -7.99 4.48 13.91
CA SER A 214 -6.95 5.51 13.86
C SER A 214 -5.94 5.33 14.97
N ARG A 215 -4.67 5.60 14.69
CA ARG A 215 -3.63 5.79 15.73
C ARG A 215 -3.81 7.14 16.39
N LYS A 216 -3.37 7.28 17.63
CA LYS A 216 -3.37 8.58 18.30
C LYS A 216 -2.44 9.57 17.58
N MET A 217 -2.86 10.82 17.50
CA MET A 217 -2.09 11.87 16.83
C MET A 217 -0.69 12.01 17.42
N GLU A 218 -0.57 11.96 18.74
CA GLU A 218 0.72 12.09 19.42
C GLU A 218 1.70 10.97 19.06
N ASP A 219 1.23 9.72 18.96
CA ASP A 219 2.07 8.59 18.59
C ASP A 219 2.59 8.73 17.14
N ILE A 220 1.74 9.24 16.23
CA ILE A 220 2.15 9.53 14.85
C ILE A 220 3.17 10.66 14.80
N LEU A 221 2.95 11.73 15.58
CA LEU A 221 3.87 12.86 15.63
C LEU A 221 5.22 12.47 16.24
N ASN A 222 5.23 11.62 17.27
CA ASN A 222 6.47 11.10 17.85
C ASN A 222 7.26 10.28 16.82
N GLU A 223 6.62 9.34 16.12
CA GLU A 223 7.27 8.59 15.03
C GLU A 223 7.81 9.53 13.94
N CYS A 224 7.08 10.57 13.57
CA CYS A 224 7.53 11.55 12.58
C CYS A 224 8.72 12.41 13.09
N ARG A 225 8.77 12.75 14.40
CA ARG A 225 9.90 13.46 15.00
C ARG A 225 11.17 12.61 14.99
N GLU A 226 11.08 11.35 15.40
CA GLU A 226 12.17 10.40 15.36
C GLU A 226 12.73 10.24 13.93
N LEU A 227 11.87 10.12 12.92
CA LEU A 227 12.28 10.05 11.52
C LEU A 227 12.98 11.32 11.06
N LYS A 228 12.49 12.50 11.45
CA LYS A 228 13.14 13.77 11.16
C LYS A 228 14.53 13.85 11.78
N GLU A 229 14.66 13.50 13.08
CA GLU A 229 15.93 13.49 13.80
C GLU A 229 16.94 12.50 13.20
N ALA A 230 16.44 11.37 12.69
CA ALA A 230 17.24 10.40 11.93
C ALA A 230 17.58 10.85 10.49
N GLY A 231 17.17 12.05 10.06
CA GLY A 231 17.55 12.65 8.77
C GLY A 231 16.70 12.23 7.58
N TYR A 232 15.53 11.62 7.79
CA TYR A 232 14.64 11.22 6.70
C TYR A 232 14.14 12.42 5.90
N GLN A 233 14.19 12.29 4.59
CA GLN A 233 13.81 13.34 3.64
C GLN A 233 12.32 13.31 3.26
N GLU A 234 11.70 12.13 3.31
CA GLU A 234 10.29 11.97 2.94
C GLU A 234 9.57 11.03 3.93
N VAL A 235 8.38 11.48 4.36
CA VAL A 235 7.43 10.66 5.12
C VAL A 235 6.15 10.54 4.31
N THR A 236 5.67 9.31 4.14
CA THR A 236 4.38 9.03 3.50
C THR A 236 3.39 8.52 4.55
N LEU A 237 2.35 9.28 4.79
CA LEU A 237 1.24 8.91 5.69
C LEU A 237 0.37 7.86 5.01
N LEU A 238 0.19 6.70 5.64
CA LEU A 238 -0.54 5.56 5.12
C LEU A 238 -1.82 5.27 5.90
N GLY A 239 -2.86 4.92 5.17
CA GLY A 239 -4.11 4.37 5.66
C GLY A 239 -4.84 3.71 4.49
N GLN A 240 -5.94 3.00 4.74
CA GLN A 240 -6.80 2.48 3.67
C GLN A 240 -7.76 3.56 3.16
N ASN A 241 -7.98 4.59 3.95
CA ASN A 241 -8.67 5.83 3.63
C ASN A 241 -8.15 6.93 4.57
N VAL A 242 -7.05 7.57 4.21
CA VAL A 242 -6.39 8.58 5.07
C VAL A 242 -7.31 9.75 5.44
N ASN A 243 -8.24 10.11 4.56
CA ASN A 243 -9.19 11.21 4.78
C ASN A 243 -10.19 10.95 5.91
N ALA A 244 -10.37 9.69 6.31
CA ALA A 244 -11.28 9.33 7.39
C ALA A 244 -10.59 9.30 8.76
N TYR A 245 -9.27 9.52 8.81
CA TYR A 245 -8.50 9.56 10.06
C TYR A 245 -9.20 10.40 11.15
N GLY A 246 -9.26 9.84 12.34
CA GLY A 246 -9.82 10.48 13.52
C GLY A 246 -11.34 10.40 13.66
N LYS A 247 -12.09 9.93 12.65
CA LYS A 247 -13.55 9.81 12.73
C LYS A 247 -14.03 8.85 13.81
N ASP A 248 -13.25 7.83 14.11
CA ASP A 248 -13.54 6.81 15.13
C ASP A 248 -13.37 7.36 16.56
N PHE A 249 -12.58 8.41 16.77
CA PHE A 249 -12.39 9.06 18.08
C PHE A 249 -13.61 9.89 18.51
N LYS A 250 -14.35 10.48 17.58
CA LYS A 250 -15.54 11.33 17.84
C LYS A 250 -15.26 12.59 18.69
N ASP A 251 -14.03 13.04 18.73
CA ASP A 251 -13.55 14.18 19.52
C ASP A 251 -13.18 15.42 18.67
N GLY A 252 -13.48 15.36 17.37
CA GLY A 252 -13.15 16.42 16.42
C GLY A 252 -11.74 16.34 15.84
N THR A 253 -11.01 15.25 16.09
CA THR A 253 -9.76 14.91 15.38
C THR A 253 -10.05 14.66 13.91
N THR A 254 -9.25 15.27 13.02
CA THR A 254 -9.40 15.12 11.56
C THR A 254 -8.05 14.90 10.88
N PHE A 255 -8.08 14.38 9.66
CA PHE A 255 -6.87 14.25 8.84
C PHE A 255 -6.24 15.63 8.55
N ALA A 256 -7.05 16.67 8.32
CA ALA A 256 -6.52 18.02 8.09
C ALA A 256 -5.68 18.51 9.27
N LYS A 257 -6.16 18.32 10.50
CA LYS A 257 -5.42 18.68 11.73
C LYS A 257 -4.12 17.88 11.84
N LEU A 258 -4.17 16.56 11.64
CA LEU A 258 -2.97 15.72 11.68
C LEU A 258 -1.96 16.17 10.62
N LEU A 259 -2.41 16.38 9.38
CA LEU A 259 -1.53 16.78 8.26
C LEU A 259 -0.86 18.14 8.55
N GLU A 260 -1.60 19.08 9.15
CA GLU A 260 -1.06 20.38 9.56
C GLU A 260 0.01 20.23 10.65
N GLU A 261 -0.24 19.41 11.68
CA GLU A 261 0.75 19.17 12.76
C GLU A 261 2.00 18.46 12.24
N VAL A 262 1.86 17.48 11.34
CA VAL A 262 3.00 16.83 10.68
C VAL A 262 3.78 17.84 9.81
N ALA A 263 3.09 18.73 9.10
CA ALA A 263 3.74 19.78 8.29
C ALA A 263 4.61 20.73 9.12
N LYS A 264 4.15 21.09 10.31
CA LYS A 264 4.90 21.93 11.26
C LYS A 264 6.20 21.30 11.77
N LEU A 265 6.36 19.98 11.65
CA LEU A 265 7.62 19.31 11.98
C LEU A 265 8.74 19.64 10.99
N ASN A 266 8.43 20.28 9.84
CA ASN A 266 9.41 20.67 8.82
C ASN A 266 10.23 19.47 8.25
N ILE A 267 9.60 18.31 8.07
CA ILE A 267 10.14 17.22 7.25
C ILE A 267 10.13 17.72 5.81
N PRO A 268 11.21 17.54 5.03
CA PRO A 268 11.32 18.16 3.69
C PRO A 268 10.18 17.77 2.74
N ARG A 269 9.69 16.50 2.82
CA ARG A 269 8.59 16.03 1.99
C ARG A 269 7.59 15.22 2.81
N ILE A 270 6.33 15.58 2.73
CA ILE A 270 5.21 14.86 3.32
C ILE A 270 4.27 14.44 2.20
N ARG A 271 4.03 13.15 2.11
CA ARG A 271 3.05 12.55 1.20
C ARG A 271 1.95 11.84 1.97
N PHE A 272 0.84 11.64 1.33
CA PHE A 272 -0.21 10.75 1.79
C PHE A 272 -0.80 10.00 0.60
N LEU A 273 -1.30 8.80 0.84
CA LEU A 273 -1.85 7.94 -0.20
C LEU A 273 -3.22 7.42 0.23
N THR A 274 -3.99 6.97 -0.76
CA THR A 274 -5.27 6.29 -0.54
C THR A 274 -6.37 7.21 0.02
N SER A 275 -6.63 8.29 -0.72
CA SER A 275 -7.75 9.18 -0.45
C SER A 275 -9.07 8.62 -0.97
N HIS A 276 -10.19 9.01 -0.37
CA HIS A 276 -11.52 8.70 -0.85
C HIS A 276 -12.28 10.00 -1.13
N PRO A 277 -12.81 10.25 -2.34
CA PRO A 277 -13.47 11.51 -2.70
C PRO A 277 -14.57 11.95 -1.75
N TRP A 278 -15.34 11.00 -1.21
CA TRP A 278 -16.40 11.26 -0.22
C TRP A 278 -15.90 11.98 1.06
N ASP A 279 -14.67 11.67 1.47
CA ASP A 279 -14.09 12.19 2.72
C ASP A 279 -13.11 13.33 2.47
N PHE A 280 -12.88 13.72 1.21
CA PHE A 280 -11.96 14.81 0.87
C PHE A 280 -12.64 16.14 1.11
N LYS A 281 -12.27 16.81 2.21
CA LYS A 281 -12.88 18.07 2.66
C LYS A 281 -12.02 19.27 2.27
N GLU A 282 -12.66 20.43 2.15
CA GLU A 282 -12.02 21.70 1.80
C GLU A 282 -10.88 22.06 2.76
N GLU A 283 -11.05 21.80 4.07
CA GLU A 283 -10.00 22.00 5.08
C GLU A 283 -8.69 21.29 4.75
N MET A 284 -8.75 20.09 4.13
CA MET A 284 -7.55 19.36 3.70
C MET A 284 -6.87 20.07 2.53
N ILE A 285 -7.68 20.61 1.60
CA ILE A 285 -7.18 21.35 0.42
C ILE A 285 -6.45 22.61 0.91
N ASP A 286 -7.02 23.32 1.89
CA ASP A 286 -6.43 24.53 2.46
C ASP A 286 -5.08 24.23 3.15
N VAL A 287 -4.99 23.13 3.90
CA VAL A 287 -3.73 22.70 4.53
C VAL A 287 -2.68 22.33 3.47
N ILE A 288 -3.06 21.57 2.43
CA ILE A 288 -2.15 21.20 1.33
C ILE A 288 -1.66 22.46 0.59
N ALA A 289 -2.53 23.43 0.36
CA ALA A 289 -2.16 24.68 -0.29
C ALA A 289 -1.20 25.53 0.55
N LYS A 290 -1.39 25.52 1.89
CA LYS A 290 -0.67 26.36 2.86
C LYS A 290 0.78 25.95 3.08
N TYR A 291 1.08 24.65 3.10
CA TYR A 291 2.39 24.14 3.50
C TYR A 291 3.18 23.62 2.29
N ASP A 292 4.35 24.18 2.02
CA ASP A 292 5.17 23.81 0.85
C ASP A 292 5.81 22.43 0.97
N ASN A 293 6.04 21.94 2.17
CA ASN A 293 6.58 20.61 2.41
C ASN A 293 5.54 19.49 2.27
N ILE A 294 4.25 19.82 2.08
CA ILE A 294 3.24 18.84 1.66
C ILE A 294 3.28 18.75 0.12
N MET A 295 3.60 17.58 -0.37
CA MET A 295 3.72 17.36 -1.81
C MET A 295 2.38 17.58 -2.52
N LYS A 296 2.39 18.35 -3.60
CA LYS A 296 1.19 18.72 -4.38
C LYS A 296 0.77 17.57 -5.31
N TYR A 297 0.83 16.35 -4.82
CA TYR A 297 0.39 15.14 -5.50
C TYR A 297 -0.75 14.49 -4.72
N ILE A 298 -1.92 14.44 -5.34
CA ILE A 298 -3.14 13.89 -4.72
C ILE A 298 -3.60 12.66 -5.50
N HIS A 299 -3.58 11.51 -4.83
CA HIS A 299 -4.19 10.30 -5.36
C HIS A 299 -5.67 10.27 -4.96
N LEU A 300 -6.56 10.42 -5.94
CA LEU A 300 -8.01 10.58 -5.74
C LEU A 300 -8.79 9.57 -6.62
N PRO A 301 -8.95 8.31 -6.17
CA PRO A 301 -9.58 7.25 -6.94
C PRO A 301 -11.04 7.54 -7.31
N VAL A 302 -11.33 7.80 -8.59
CA VAL A 302 -12.68 8.01 -9.10
C VAL A 302 -13.45 6.70 -9.29
N GLN A 303 -12.77 5.66 -9.74
CA GLN A 303 -13.21 4.31 -10.06
C GLN A 303 -14.03 4.21 -11.35
N SER A 304 -15.02 5.10 -11.57
CA SER A 304 -15.82 5.20 -12.79
C SER A 304 -16.28 6.65 -13.00
N GLY A 305 -16.50 7.06 -14.22
CA GLY A 305 -17.11 8.36 -14.57
C GLY A 305 -18.63 8.35 -14.52
N SER A 306 -19.27 7.17 -14.46
CA SER A 306 -20.71 7.05 -14.43
C SER A 306 -21.28 7.06 -13.01
N SER A 307 -22.21 7.96 -12.74
CA SER A 307 -22.89 8.04 -11.44
C SER A 307 -23.66 6.76 -11.09
N GLU A 308 -24.21 6.06 -12.08
CA GLU A 308 -24.90 4.78 -11.87
C GLU A 308 -23.93 3.67 -11.47
N ILE A 309 -22.79 3.57 -12.16
CA ILE A 309 -21.74 2.60 -11.80
C ILE A 309 -21.15 2.95 -10.43
N LEU A 310 -20.89 4.20 -10.12
CA LEU A 310 -20.45 4.63 -8.79
C LEU A 310 -21.45 4.22 -7.71
N LYS A 311 -22.75 4.32 -7.95
CA LYS A 311 -23.79 3.86 -7.04
C LYS A 311 -23.74 2.34 -6.85
N LEU A 312 -23.60 1.56 -7.91
CA LEU A 312 -23.45 0.11 -7.87
C LEU A 312 -22.15 -0.31 -7.13
N MET A 313 -21.08 0.47 -7.31
CA MET A 313 -19.81 0.32 -6.59
C MET A 313 -19.90 0.73 -5.10
N GLY A 314 -21.00 1.35 -4.65
CA GLY A 314 -21.17 1.83 -3.27
C GLY A 314 -20.35 3.07 -2.95
N ARG A 315 -20.04 3.91 -3.95
CA ARG A 315 -19.13 5.07 -3.79
C ARG A 315 -19.77 6.31 -3.19
N ARG A 316 -21.06 6.38 -2.98
CA ARG A 316 -21.80 7.45 -2.28
C ARG A 316 -21.49 8.89 -2.74
N TYR A 317 -21.01 9.09 -3.96
CA TYR A 317 -20.87 10.36 -4.64
C TYR A 317 -21.19 10.20 -6.11
N THR A 318 -21.55 11.28 -6.79
CA THR A 318 -21.84 11.33 -8.23
C THR A 318 -20.63 11.80 -9.02
N SER A 319 -20.68 11.57 -10.34
CA SER A 319 -19.71 12.11 -11.29
C SER A 319 -19.55 13.63 -11.16
N ASP A 320 -20.67 14.36 -11.02
CA ASP A 320 -20.64 15.82 -10.90
C ASP A 320 -20.01 16.29 -9.58
N GLN A 321 -20.30 15.61 -8.47
CA GLN A 321 -19.64 15.91 -7.19
C GLN A 321 -18.13 15.68 -7.26
N TYR A 322 -17.69 14.63 -7.98
CA TYR A 322 -16.27 14.41 -8.21
C TYR A 322 -15.65 15.51 -9.08
N LYS A 323 -16.32 15.94 -10.16
CA LYS A 323 -15.87 17.07 -10.98
C LYS A 323 -15.76 18.37 -10.19
N GLN A 324 -16.74 18.65 -9.34
CA GLN A 324 -16.70 19.82 -8.42
C GLN A 324 -15.49 19.77 -7.50
N LEU A 325 -15.20 18.58 -6.92
CA LEU A 325 -14.03 18.39 -6.06
C LEU A 325 -12.71 18.61 -6.81
N VAL A 326 -12.57 18.06 -8.02
CA VAL A 326 -11.37 18.28 -8.87
C VAL A 326 -11.22 19.77 -9.20
N THR A 327 -12.30 20.46 -9.55
CA THR A 327 -12.28 21.91 -9.83
C THR A 327 -11.83 22.69 -8.58
N LEU A 328 -12.37 22.36 -7.41
CA LEU A 328 -12.00 23.00 -6.16
C LEU A 328 -10.52 22.79 -5.81
N ILE A 329 -10.02 21.55 -5.95
CA ILE A 329 -8.60 21.24 -5.72
C ILE A 329 -7.71 22.08 -6.64
N ARG A 330 -8.01 22.11 -7.94
CA ARG A 330 -7.21 22.88 -8.93
C ARG A 330 -7.29 24.38 -8.73
N SER A 331 -8.39 24.89 -8.23
CA SER A 331 -8.55 26.34 -7.96
C SER A 331 -7.74 26.81 -6.74
N LYS A 332 -7.52 25.92 -5.75
CA LYS A 332 -6.86 26.28 -4.49
C LYS A 332 -5.39 25.86 -4.44
N ILE A 333 -5.02 24.78 -5.11
CA ILE A 333 -3.65 24.27 -5.09
C ILE A 333 -3.01 24.48 -6.46
N LYS A 334 -2.06 25.41 -6.48
CA LYS A 334 -1.26 25.68 -7.69
C LYS A 334 -0.38 24.47 -8.04
N ASP A 335 -0.28 24.18 -9.32
CA ASP A 335 0.58 23.11 -9.86
C ASP A 335 0.30 21.72 -9.21
N VAL A 336 -0.97 21.44 -8.87
CA VAL A 336 -1.35 20.15 -8.31
C VAL A 336 -1.31 19.04 -9.36
N TYR A 337 -0.73 17.92 -9.00
CA TYR A 337 -0.72 16.67 -9.76
C TYR A 337 -1.80 15.73 -9.23
N LEU A 338 -2.67 15.26 -10.11
CA LEU A 338 -3.76 14.36 -9.75
C LEU A 338 -3.51 12.97 -10.31
N SER A 339 -3.67 11.97 -9.46
CA SER A 339 -3.73 10.58 -9.89
C SER A 339 -5.02 9.90 -9.45
N THR A 340 -5.37 8.80 -10.11
CA THR A 340 -6.62 8.10 -9.86
C THR A 340 -6.49 6.60 -10.07
N ASP A 341 -7.50 5.86 -9.58
CA ASP A 341 -7.78 4.48 -9.96
C ASP A 341 -9.06 4.44 -10.78
N ILE A 342 -9.09 3.62 -11.85
CA ILE A 342 -10.27 3.39 -12.69
C ILE A 342 -10.43 1.90 -12.92
N ILE A 343 -11.66 1.41 -12.73
CA ILE A 343 -12.05 0.03 -12.99
C ILE A 343 -13.04 0.03 -14.16
N VAL A 344 -12.72 -0.69 -15.23
CA VAL A 344 -13.61 -0.90 -16.39
C VAL A 344 -14.23 -2.28 -16.36
N GLY A 345 -15.40 -2.43 -17.02
CA GLY A 345 -16.09 -3.70 -17.12
C GLY A 345 -16.65 -4.16 -15.77
N PHE A 346 -17.09 -3.24 -14.95
CA PHE A 346 -17.86 -3.56 -13.74
C PHE A 346 -19.17 -4.26 -14.15
N PRO A 347 -19.72 -5.21 -13.35
CA PRO A 347 -20.94 -5.90 -13.72
C PRO A 347 -22.05 -4.94 -14.16
N ASN A 348 -22.64 -5.21 -15.30
CA ASN A 348 -23.70 -4.42 -15.98
C ASN A 348 -23.27 -3.02 -16.49
N GLU A 349 -21.98 -2.71 -16.55
CA GLU A 349 -21.52 -1.47 -17.19
C GLU A 349 -21.88 -1.45 -18.68
N THR A 350 -22.66 -0.45 -19.13
CA THR A 350 -22.99 -0.27 -20.55
C THR A 350 -21.88 0.48 -21.27
N GLU A 351 -21.98 0.55 -22.62
CA GLU A 351 -21.02 1.32 -23.41
C GLU A 351 -21.16 2.83 -23.12
N GLU A 352 -22.37 3.34 -22.94
CA GLU A 352 -22.64 4.75 -22.61
C GLU A 352 -22.02 5.12 -21.27
N GLN A 353 -22.16 4.27 -20.27
CA GLN A 353 -21.55 4.47 -18.94
C GLN A 353 -20.02 4.43 -18.99
N PHE A 354 -19.45 3.60 -19.86
CA PHE A 354 -18.02 3.62 -20.12
C PHE A 354 -17.60 4.93 -20.84
N GLN A 355 -18.38 5.45 -21.79
CA GLN A 355 -18.11 6.76 -22.39
C GLN A 355 -18.08 7.89 -21.36
N GLU A 356 -19.00 7.88 -20.37
CA GLU A 356 -18.95 8.83 -19.23
C GLU A 356 -17.63 8.76 -18.49
N THR A 357 -17.02 7.56 -18.40
CA THR A 357 -15.69 7.39 -17.78
C THR A 357 -14.59 8.02 -18.64
N LEU A 358 -14.64 7.89 -19.97
CA LEU A 358 -13.70 8.59 -20.86
C LEU A 358 -13.85 10.11 -20.77
N GLU A 359 -15.08 10.62 -20.69
CA GLU A 359 -15.33 12.06 -20.51
C GLU A 359 -14.80 12.56 -19.14
N MET A 360 -14.92 11.76 -18.09
CA MET A 360 -14.30 12.08 -16.80
C MET A 360 -12.77 12.19 -16.89
N VAL A 361 -12.12 11.29 -17.63
CA VAL A 361 -10.66 11.32 -17.85
C VAL A 361 -10.25 12.60 -18.57
N LYS A 362 -10.99 12.97 -19.64
CA LYS A 362 -10.75 14.21 -20.38
C LYS A 362 -10.93 15.45 -19.51
N PHE A 363 -11.96 15.46 -18.66
CA PHE A 363 -12.22 16.56 -17.75
C PHE A 363 -11.14 16.70 -16.68
N ALA A 364 -10.80 15.59 -16.01
CA ALA A 364 -9.89 15.60 -14.87
C ALA A 364 -8.42 15.80 -15.25
N GLN A 365 -8.04 15.43 -16.49
CA GLN A 365 -6.65 15.54 -16.99
C GLN A 365 -5.62 15.01 -16.00
N TYR A 366 -5.73 13.72 -15.70
CA TYR A 366 -4.87 13.08 -14.72
C TYR A 366 -3.40 13.07 -15.16
N ASP A 367 -2.49 13.26 -14.20
CA ASP A 367 -1.04 13.19 -14.36
C ASP A 367 -0.52 11.75 -14.31
N SER A 368 -1.28 10.86 -13.68
CA SER A 368 -1.06 9.41 -13.66
C SER A 368 -2.34 8.69 -13.30
N ALA A 369 -2.46 7.40 -13.67
CA ALA A 369 -3.60 6.59 -13.29
C ALA A 369 -3.20 5.12 -13.17
N PHE A 370 -3.88 4.40 -12.27
CA PHE A 370 -3.88 2.95 -12.23
C PHE A 370 -5.20 2.45 -12.79
N THR A 371 -5.11 1.63 -13.83
CA THR A 371 -6.28 1.12 -14.56
C THR A 371 -6.42 -0.37 -14.37
N PHE A 372 -7.65 -0.81 -14.16
CA PHE A 372 -7.97 -2.20 -13.87
C PHE A 372 -9.17 -2.66 -14.68
N ILE A 373 -9.14 -3.91 -15.12
CA ILE A 373 -10.35 -4.63 -15.51
C ILE A 373 -10.96 -5.18 -14.21
N TYR A 374 -12.28 -5.05 -14.08
CA TYR A 374 -12.98 -5.64 -12.93
C TYR A 374 -12.69 -7.14 -12.82
N SER A 375 -12.27 -7.55 -11.63
CA SER A 375 -12.04 -8.95 -11.24
C SER A 375 -12.80 -9.23 -9.95
N PRO A 376 -13.69 -10.24 -9.92
CA PRO A 376 -14.48 -10.55 -8.74
C PRO A 376 -13.58 -11.00 -7.58
N ARG A 377 -13.89 -10.50 -6.36
CA ARG A 377 -13.21 -10.91 -5.12
C ARG A 377 -14.19 -11.69 -4.25
N ASN A 378 -13.80 -12.86 -3.84
CA ASN A 378 -14.64 -13.73 -3.01
C ASN A 378 -15.19 -12.98 -1.78
N ASN A 379 -16.44 -13.26 -1.43
CA ASN A 379 -17.19 -12.63 -0.33
C ASN A 379 -17.57 -11.15 -0.53
N THR A 380 -17.16 -10.48 -1.61
CA THR A 380 -17.60 -9.11 -1.90
C THR A 380 -19.00 -9.10 -2.51
N PRO A 381 -19.80 -8.03 -2.28
CA PRO A 381 -21.13 -7.92 -2.90
C PRO A 381 -21.09 -7.95 -4.43
N ALA A 382 -20.11 -7.30 -5.06
CA ALA A 382 -19.99 -7.25 -6.52
C ALA A 382 -19.70 -8.63 -7.14
N ALA A 383 -19.03 -9.54 -6.43
CA ALA A 383 -18.79 -10.91 -6.89
C ALA A 383 -20.08 -11.76 -7.01
N LYS A 384 -21.19 -11.28 -6.43
CA LYS A 384 -22.51 -11.93 -6.49
C LYS A 384 -23.39 -11.33 -7.57
N MET A 385 -22.98 -10.25 -8.21
CA MET A 385 -23.71 -9.62 -9.31
C MET A 385 -23.55 -10.47 -10.57
N THR A 386 -24.61 -10.51 -11.39
CA THR A 386 -24.51 -11.10 -12.72
C THR A 386 -23.59 -10.21 -13.57
N ASP A 387 -22.54 -10.79 -14.11
CA ASP A 387 -21.59 -10.09 -14.97
C ASP A 387 -21.93 -10.42 -16.44
N ASN A 388 -22.54 -9.46 -17.12
CA ASN A 388 -22.95 -9.57 -18.51
C ASN A 388 -21.99 -8.86 -19.47
N VAL A 389 -20.88 -8.30 -18.96
CA VAL A 389 -19.85 -7.67 -19.79
C VAL A 389 -18.83 -8.73 -20.21
N THR A 390 -18.72 -8.98 -21.50
CA THR A 390 -17.80 -10.01 -22.04
C THR A 390 -16.33 -9.65 -21.81
N ARG A 391 -15.46 -10.66 -21.86
CA ARG A 391 -14.01 -10.44 -21.71
C ARG A 391 -13.45 -9.56 -22.82
N GLU A 392 -13.99 -9.69 -24.03
CA GLU A 392 -13.64 -8.91 -25.22
C GLU A 392 -14.01 -7.43 -25.04
N GLU A 393 -15.22 -7.16 -24.55
CA GLU A 393 -15.66 -5.78 -24.23
C GLU A 393 -14.81 -5.15 -23.14
N LYS A 394 -14.54 -5.87 -22.04
CA LYS A 394 -13.65 -5.41 -20.97
C LYS A 394 -12.26 -5.06 -21.50
N SER A 395 -11.69 -5.92 -22.33
CA SER A 395 -10.38 -5.71 -22.96
C SER A 395 -10.38 -4.51 -23.90
N SER A 396 -11.44 -4.35 -24.69
CA SER A 396 -11.62 -3.20 -25.60
C SER A 396 -11.72 -1.88 -24.82
N ARG A 397 -12.59 -1.83 -23.79
CA ARG A 397 -12.73 -0.67 -22.91
C ARG A 397 -11.43 -0.31 -22.22
N PHE A 398 -10.70 -1.31 -21.71
CA PHE A 398 -9.41 -1.09 -21.08
C PHE A 398 -8.39 -0.43 -22.02
N LYS A 399 -8.26 -0.93 -23.26
CA LYS A 399 -7.34 -0.34 -24.25
C LYS A 399 -7.71 1.10 -24.59
N ARG A 400 -9.01 1.39 -24.76
CA ARG A 400 -9.53 2.74 -25.05
C ARG A 400 -9.30 3.69 -23.88
N LEU A 401 -9.49 3.21 -22.63
CA LEU A 401 -9.22 3.98 -21.43
C LEU A 401 -7.73 4.34 -21.32
N VAL A 402 -6.83 3.37 -21.52
CA VAL A 402 -5.39 3.61 -21.47
C VAL A 402 -4.97 4.62 -22.52
N ALA A 403 -5.47 4.48 -23.78
CA ALA A 403 -5.17 5.42 -24.86
C ALA A 403 -5.65 6.85 -24.57
N GLU A 404 -6.79 7.02 -23.86
CA GLU A 404 -7.28 8.34 -23.48
C GLU A 404 -6.46 8.94 -22.33
N LEU A 405 -6.11 8.14 -21.34
CA LEU A 405 -5.25 8.57 -20.22
C LEU A 405 -3.85 8.98 -20.68
N GLU A 406 -3.26 8.26 -21.61
CA GLU A 406 -1.92 8.57 -22.13
C GLU A 406 -1.82 9.96 -22.74
N LYS A 407 -2.92 10.51 -23.28
CA LYS A 407 -2.95 11.88 -23.79
C LYS A 407 -2.68 12.91 -22.69
N SER A 408 -3.39 12.83 -21.57
CA SER A 408 -3.22 13.76 -20.46
C SER A 408 -1.90 13.53 -19.72
N VAL A 409 -1.49 12.29 -19.53
CA VAL A 409 -0.24 11.93 -18.87
C VAL A 409 0.98 12.43 -19.68
N SER A 410 0.95 12.24 -21.01
CA SER A 410 2.01 12.73 -21.92
C SER A 410 2.04 14.25 -21.96
N ALA A 411 0.87 14.91 -22.04
CA ALA A 411 0.78 16.37 -22.02
C ALA A 411 1.33 16.94 -20.70
N SER A 412 0.99 16.35 -19.55
CA SER A 412 1.54 16.72 -18.24
C SER A 412 3.06 16.59 -18.21
N SER A 413 3.60 15.48 -18.71
CA SER A 413 5.04 15.24 -18.75
C SER A 413 5.76 16.23 -19.70
N MET A 414 5.17 16.51 -20.86
CA MET A 414 5.71 17.47 -21.83
C MET A 414 5.74 18.90 -21.27
N ALA A 415 4.72 19.30 -20.51
CA ALA A 415 4.65 20.63 -19.88
C ALA A 415 5.74 20.88 -18.82
N MET A 416 6.45 19.84 -18.40
CA MET A 416 7.58 19.93 -17.47
C MET A 416 8.92 20.20 -18.17
N VAL A 417 9.03 19.96 -19.48
CA VAL A 417 10.26 20.20 -20.26
C VAL A 417 10.67 21.67 -20.20
N GLY A 418 11.94 21.93 -19.98
CA GLY A 418 12.53 23.25 -19.81
C GLY A 418 12.46 23.83 -18.39
N LYS A 419 11.67 23.21 -17.49
CA LYS A 419 11.52 23.63 -16.08
C LYS A 419 12.46 22.86 -15.17
N THR A 420 12.75 23.44 -14.01
CA THR A 420 13.54 22.82 -12.93
C THR A 420 12.63 22.32 -11.83
N PHE A 421 12.93 21.12 -11.33
CA PHE A 421 12.18 20.49 -10.24
C PHE A 421 13.14 19.94 -9.17
N LYS A 422 12.68 19.97 -7.93
CA LYS A 422 13.33 19.26 -6.83
C LYS A 422 13.08 17.78 -6.97
N VAL A 423 14.12 16.96 -7.06
CA VAL A 423 14.05 15.51 -7.22
C VAL A 423 14.69 14.84 -6.01
N LEU A 424 13.94 13.98 -5.31
CA LEU A 424 14.51 13.09 -4.31
C LEU A 424 15.13 11.90 -5.03
N VAL A 425 16.44 11.74 -4.90
CA VAL A 425 17.22 10.70 -5.60
C VAL A 425 17.04 9.37 -4.88
N GLU A 426 16.60 8.34 -5.60
CA GLU A 426 16.31 7.03 -5.01
C GLU A 426 17.40 5.98 -5.23
N GLY A 427 18.18 6.11 -6.30
CA GLY A 427 19.25 5.16 -6.64
C GLY A 427 19.66 5.22 -8.09
N ALA A 428 20.42 4.22 -8.51
CA ALA A 428 20.69 4.00 -9.93
C ALA A 428 19.39 3.65 -10.67
N SER A 429 19.30 4.06 -11.92
CA SER A 429 18.15 3.70 -12.77
C SER A 429 18.19 2.20 -13.10
N GLU A 430 17.04 1.53 -12.95
CA GLU A 430 16.92 0.08 -13.27
C GLU A 430 17.20 -0.22 -14.78
N LYS A 431 16.99 0.76 -15.66
CA LYS A 431 17.15 0.58 -17.10
C LYS A 431 18.55 0.96 -17.60
N ASP A 432 19.24 1.85 -16.89
CA ASP A 432 20.56 2.34 -17.26
C ASP A 432 21.34 2.71 -15.99
N ASN A 433 22.23 1.83 -15.57
CA ASN A 433 23.03 1.99 -14.36
C ASN A 433 23.99 3.20 -14.40
N SER A 434 24.18 3.84 -15.57
CA SER A 434 24.95 5.08 -15.70
C SER A 434 24.16 6.33 -15.31
N MET A 435 22.86 6.19 -15.06
CA MET A 435 21.96 7.25 -14.66
C MET A 435 21.42 7.02 -13.25
N LEU A 436 21.12 8.10 -12.55
CA LEU A 436 20.31 8.09 -11.33
C LEU A 436 18.83 8.19 -11.68
N SER A 437 18.00 7.72 -10.75
CA SER A 437 16.57 7.90 -10.79
C SER A 437 16.05 8.51 -9.49
N GLY A 438 14.98 9.29 -9.59
CA GLY A 438 14.33 9.89 -8.44
C GLY A 438 12.96 10.44 -8.82
N TYR A 439 12.24 10.96 -7.84
CA TYR A 439 10.89 11.49 -8.05
C TYR A 439 10.80 12.97 -7.73
N THR A 440 10.06 13.69 -8.59
CA THR A 440 9.67 15.08 -8.34
C THR A 440 8.66 15.19 -7.20
N GLU A 441 8.33 16.41 -6.79
CA GLU A 441 7.24 16.71 -5.84
C GLU A 441 5.88 16.20 -6.36
N GLY A 442 5.64 16.29 -7.68
CA GLY A 442 4.47 15.75 -8.37
C GLY A 442 4.51 14.24 -8.63
N ASN A 443 5.44 13.51 -8.03
CA ASN A 443 5.59 12.05 -8.17
C ASN A 443 5.89 11.57 -9.60
N LYS A 444 6.57 12.40 -10.41
CA LYS A 444 7.05 12.00 -11.74
C LYS A 444 8.48 11.45 -11.63
N LEU A 445 8.69 10.28 -12.22
CA LEU A 445 10.00 9.64 -12.31
C LEU A 445 10.94 10.43 -13.24
N VAL A 446 12.13 10.75 -12.77
CA VAL A 446 13.17 11.47 -13.53
C VAL A 446 14.42 10.61 -13.55
N HIS A 447 15.02 10.50 -14.74
CA HIS A 447 16.35 9.91 -14.94
C HIS A 447 17.33 11.02 -15.31
N PHE A 448 18.52 11.03 -14.70
CA PHE A 448 19.55 12.05 -14.94
C PHE A 448 20.94 11.52 -14.59
N LYS A 449 21.99 12.11 -15.15
CA LYS A 449 23.38 11.77 -14.83
C LYS A 449 23.77 12.37 -13.48
N GLY A 450 24.43 11.58 -12.64
CA GLY A 450 24.89 12.02 -11.32
C GLY A 450 25.68 10.95 -10.60
N ASP A 451 26.28 11.31 -9.48
CA ASP A 451 27.03 10.39 -8.63
C ASP A 451 26.10 9.72 -7.58
N LEU A 452 26.40 8.46 -7.24
CA LEU A 452 25.61 7.70 -6.25
C LEU A 452 25.59 8.34 -4.84
N SER A 453 26.53 9.24 -4.52
CA SER A 453 26.51 9.99 -3.26
C SER A 453 25.31 10.95 -3.12
N LEU A 454 24.57 11.17 -4.22
CA LEU A 454 23.33 11.95 -4.22
C LEU A 454 22.12 11.15 -3.77
N VAL A 455 22.22 9.83 -3.65
CA VAL A 455 21.11 8.98 -3.19
C VAL A 455 20.64 9.44 -1.80
N GLY A 456 19.33 9.61 -1.65
CA GLY A 456 18.70 10.14 -0.44
C GLY A 456 18.71 11.67 -0.32
N LYS A 457 19.32 12.40 -1.28
CA LYS A 457 19.30 13.87 -1.29
C LYS A 457 18.21 14.40 -2.22
N ILE A 458 17.74 15.61 -1.93
CA ILE A 458 16.85 16.37 -2.80
C ILE A 458 17.75 17.33 -3.62
N VAL A 459 17.72 17.19 -4.93
CA VAL A 459 18.53 17.96 -5.86
C VAL A 459 17.68 18.68 -6.91
N ASP A 460 18.18 19.78 -7.45
CA ASP A 460 17.52 20.51 -8.53
C ASP A 460 17.88 19.90 -9.88
N VAL A 461 16.87 19.48 -10.66
CA VAL A 461 17.03 18.86 -11.97
C VAL A 461 16.21 19.62 -13.00
N LYS A 462 16.87 20.09 -14.08
CA LYS A 462 16.22 20.68 -15.25
C LYS A 462 15.75 19.56 -16.18
N ILE A 463 14.47 19.54 -16.50
CA ILE A 463 13.92 18.56 -17.43
C ILE A 463 14.26 18.95 -18.85
N ILE A 464 14.89 18.04 -19.60
CA ILE A 464 15.34 18.28 -20.99
C ILE A 464 14.50 17.49 -22.00
N ALA A 465 13.89 16.37 -21.57
CA ALA A 465 13.01 15.56 -22.42
C ALA A 465 11.97 14.84 -21.58
N SER A 466 10.88 14.42 -22.21
CA SER A 466 9.80 13.66 -21.58
C SER A 466 9.42 12.42 -22.37
N HIS A 467 9.09 11.36 -21.65
CA HIS A 467 8.33 10.22 -22.11
C HIS A 467 6.96 10.22 -21.40
N THR A 468 6.05 9.37 -21.81
CA THR A 468 4.72 9.28 -21.19
C THR A 468 4.79 9.15 -19.67
N TYR A 469 5.65 8.25 -19.15
CA TYR A 469 5.70 7.89 -17.73
C TYR A 469 7.01 8.27 -17.03
N SER A 470 7.98 8.87 -17.73
CA SER A 470 9.25 9.28 -17.15
C SER A 470 9.81 10.52 -17.85
N LEU A 471 10.71 11.18 -17.16
CA LEU A 471 11.38 12.40 -17.62
C LEU A 471 12.88 12.15 -17.69
N ILE A 472 13.56 12.88 -18.58
CA ILE A 472 15.01 12.96 -18.63
C ILE A 472 15.42 14.36 -18.19
N GLY A 473 16.41 14.46 -17.32
CA GLY A 473 16.87 15.72 -16.79
C GLY A 473 18.39 15.87 -16.75
N GLU A 474 18.81 17.06 -16.43
CA GLU A 474 20.18 17.42 -16.14
C GLU A 474 20.27 18.04 -14.76
N LEU A 475 21.25 17.59 -13.96
CA LEU A 475 21.53 18.14 -12.64
C LEU A 475 21.97 19.61 -12.80
N ILE A 476 21.28 20.50 -12.09
CA ILE A 476 21.70 21.90 -12.01
C ILE A 476 22.58 22.03 -10.77
N ASN A 477 23.88 22.14 -10.98
CA ASN A 477 24.94 22.44 -10.02
C ASN A 477 24.64 22.05 -8.56
N GLY A 478 25.22 20.95 -8.13
CA GLY A 478 25.44 20.65 -6.71
C GLY A 478 26.80 21.16 -6.30
#